data_739563667f496c847e21726620db7c40
#
_entry.id   739563667f496c847e21726620db7c40
#
_cell.length_a   1.000
_cell.length_b   1.000
_cell.length_c   1.000
_cell.angle_alpha   90.00
_cell.angle_beta   90.00
_cell.angle_gamma   90.00
#
_symmetry.space_group_name_H-M   'P 1'
#
loop_
_entity.id
_entity.type
_entity.pdbx_description
1 polymer ?
#
loop_
_entity_poly.entity_id
_entity_poly.type
_entity_poly.pdbx_seq_one_letter_code
_entity_poly.pdbx_strand_id
1 'polypeptide(L)'
;MADARSTAGRRLHWGILGPGRIAPRIARALTDNPRGELHAVAGRNEDRARAFAERHGAAVTHPTFDALLDDPSIDVVYVALPNGLHAEWTIRAVDAGKHVLCEKPFALTVAEIDAIGVAADRNGRIAVEAFMYLHHPQTLRAIDLVRSGALGKVQLISGAFSFLLSHPGDPRIDPDLGAGSLWDVGCYPVSASRLIAGEEPDSVAAFARFDDRSVDRTFVGQLRFPSGVLAHFESGFDAPDRERLEAVGSEATLVLDHPFLPAPDGPPASMTIRRDGEIETIEVEQADSYRAEVDDLQAAIIDGTAPRVSIPFSRGSIATLVALDQAARSGGTAVG
;
A
#
# COMPACT_ATOMS: atom_id res chain seq x y z
N MET A 1 5.12 -3.50 33.36
CA MET A 1 5.62 -4.79 32.83
C MET A 1 4.43 -5.42 32.13
N ALA A 2 4.28 -5.21 30.82
CA ALA A 2 3.23 -5.83 30.03
C ALA A 2 3.62 -7.29 29.81
N ASP A 3 2.67 -8.16 30.12
CA ASP A 3 2.76 -9.61 30.03
C ASP A 3 3.08 -9.99 28.55
N ALA A 4 4.32 -10.36 28.28
CA ALA A 4 4.72 -10.99 27.05
C ALA A 4 4.13 -12.40 27.01
N ARG A 5 2.83 -12.51 26.69
CA ARG A 5 2.21 -13.81 26.44
C ARG A 5 2.98 -14.45 25.31
N SER A 6 3.61 -15.57 25.57
CA SER A 6 4.29 -16.40 24.58
C SER A 6 3.33 -16.66 23.41
N THR A 7 3.61 -16.08 22.25
CA THR A 7 2.83 -16.27 21.03
C THR A 7 3.21 -17.56 20.27
N ALA A 8 4.18 -18.31 20.80
CA ALA A 8 4.62 -19.56 20.19
C ALA A 8 3.47 -20.57 20.16
N GLY A 9 2.98 -20.87 18.95
CA GLY A 9 1.91 -21.87 18.69
C GLY A 9 0.48 -21.32 18.77
N ARG A 10 0.26 -20.02 19.04
CA ARG A 10 -1.06 -19.38 19.00
C ARG A 10 -1.27 -18.69 17.65
N ARG A 11 -2.48 -18.84 17.07
CA ARG A 11 -2.92 -18.04 15.93
C ARG A 11 -3.27 -16.63 16.40
N LEU A 12 -2.86 -15.62 15.63
CA LEU A 12 -3.23 -14.23 15.88
C LEU A 12 -4.69 -13.98 15.49
N HIS A 13 -5.45 -13.33 16.35
CA HIS A 13 -6.82 -12.93 16.07
C HIS A 13 -6.82 -11.54 15.41
N TRP A 14 -7.38 -11.51 14.20
CA TRP A 14 -7.50 -10.30 13.40
C TRP A 14 -8.88 -9.68 13.53
N GLY A 15 -8.92 -8.36 13.72
CA GLY A 15 -10.12 -7.54 13.62
C GLY A 15 -10.08 -6.66 12.38
N ILE A 16 -11.23 -6.46 11.72
CA ILE A 16 -11.34 -5.57 10.56
C ILE A 16 -12.17 -4.34 10.92
N LEU A 17 -11.59 -3.14 10.75
CA LEU A 17 -12.29 -1.87 10.79
C LEU A 17 -12.71 -1.47 9.37
N GLY A 18 -14.02 -1.51 9.11
CA GLY A 18 -14.60 -1.16 7.82
C GLY A 18 -14.66 -2.33 6.83
N PRO A 19 -15.79 -3.09 6.77
CA PRO A 19 -16.00 -4.15 5.79
C PRO A 19 -16.32 -3.57 4.40
N GLY A 20 -15.34 -2.85 3.83
CA GLY A 20 -15.38 -2.26 2.50
C GLY A 20 -15.02 -3.22 1.39
N ARG A 21 -14.81 -2.69 0.17
CA ARG A 21 -14.53 -3.49 -1.04
C ARG A 21 -13.21 -4.27 -0.96
N ILE A 22 -12.21 -3.74 -0.22
CA ILE A 22 -10.90 -4.38 -0.09
C ILE A 22 -10.85 -5.43 1.01
N ALA A 23 -11.67 -5.30 2.06
CA ALA A 23 -11.66 -6.18 3.22
C ALA A 23 -11.79 -7.68 2.90
N PRO A 24 -12.56 -8.12 1.87
CA PRO A 24 -12.61 -9.53 1.46
C PRO A 24 -11.24 -10.11 1.06
N ARG A 25 -10.29 -9.30 0.60
CA ARG A 25 -8.94 -9.76 0.22
C ARG A 25 -8.16 -10.23 1.46
N ILE A 26 -8.20 -9.45 2.53
CA ILE A 26 -7.54 -9.83 3.79
C ILE A 26 -8.30 -10.98 4.48
N ALA A 27 -9.63 -10.97 4.45
CA ALA A 27 -10.40 -12.10 4.96
C ALA A 27 -10.03 -13.42 4.25
N ARG A 28 -9.87 -13.40 2.91
CA ARG A 28 -9.37 -14.54 2.13
C ARG A 28 -7.94 -14.92 2.52
N ALA A 29 -7.05 -13.94 2.68
CA ALA A 29 -5.66 -14.17 3.10
C ALA A 29 -5.55 -14.84 4.48
N LEU A 30 -6.55 -14.67 5.33
CA LEU A 30 -6.66 -15.31 6.65
C LEU A 30 -7.34 -16.69 6.60
N THR A 31 -8.00 -17.06 5.49
CA THR A 31 -8.60 -18.37 5.33
C THR A 31 -7.49 -19.43 5.29
N ASP A 32 -7.62 -20.47 6.11
CA ASP A 32 -6.63 -21.55 6.26
C ASP A 32 -5.20 -21.05 6.56
N ASN A 33 -5.09 -19.82 7.11
CA ASN A 33 -3.81 -19.29 7.53
C ASN A 33 -3.38 -19.96 8.85
N PRO A 34 -2.20 -20.60 8.91
CA PRO A 34 -1.77 -21.34 10.10
C PRO A 34 -1.43 -20.43 11.29
N ARG A 35 -1.14 -19.15 11.05
CA ARG A 35 -0.64 -18.19 12.05
C ARG A 35 -1.65 -17.11 12.45
N GLY A 36 -2.78 -17.00 11.74
CA GLY A 36 -3.81 -16.01 12.02
C GLY A 36 -5.19 -16.43 11.55
N GLU A 37 -6.22 -15.79 12.12
CA GLU A 37 -7.61 -15.99 11.71
C GLU A 37 -8.40 -14.69 11.83
N LEU A 38 -9.40 -14.54 10.97
CA LEU A 38 -10.37 -13.47 11.09
C LEU A 38 -11.28 -13.74 12.30
N HIS A 39 -11.16 -12.93 13.33
CA HIS A 39 -11.92 -13.10 14.56
C HIS A 39 -13.09 -12.12 14.66
N ALA A 40 -12.87 -10.85 14.33
CA ALA A 40 -13.89 -9.82 14.50
C ALA A 40 -13.98 -8.86 13.33
N VAL A 41 -15.13 -8.21 13.20
CA VAL A 41 -15.35 -7.12 12.27
C VAL A 41 -16.19 -6.02 12.92
N ALA A 42 -15.88 -4.76 12.61
CA ALA A 42 -16.70 -3.60 12.97
C ALA A 42 -16.95 -2.70 11.76
N GLY A 43 -18.12 -2.15 11.65
CA GLY A 43 -18.51 -1.25 10.57
C GLY A 43 -19.58 -0.25 11.02
N ARG A 44 -19.62 0.92 10.37
CA ARG A 44 -20.65 1.95 10.63
C ARG A 44 -22.08 1.46 10.35
N ASN A 45 -22.23 0.46 9.51
CA ASN A 45 -23.51 -0.20 9.22
C ASN A 45 -23.44 -1.63 9.76
N GLU A 46 -24.21 -1.89 10.80
CA GLU A 46 -24.19 -3.16 11.52
C GLU A 46 -24.63 -4.34 10.65
N ASP A 47 -25.63 -4.17 9.80
CA ASP A 47 -26.12 -5.25 8.92
C ASP A 47 -25.06 -5.65 7.89
N ARG A 48 -24.32 -4.66 7.34
CA ARG A 48 -23.19 -4.94 6.44
C ARG A 48 -22.04 -5.65 7.17
N ALA A 49 -21.75 -5.23 8.41
CA ALA A 49 -20.71 -5.88 9.20
C ALA A 49 -21.10 -7.32 9.53
N ARG A 50 -22.35 -7.59 9.91
CA ARG A 50 -22.89 -8.92 10.17
C ARG A 50 -22.85 -9.81 8.92
N ALA A 51 -23.34 -9.30 7.79
CA ALA A 51 -23.30 -10.04 6.52
C ALA A 51 -21.87 -10.36 6.06
N PHE A 52 -20.90 -9.46 6.35
CA PHE A 52 -19.49 -9.70 6.10
C PHE A 52 -18.96 -10.81 7.02
N ALA A 53 -19.25 -10.74 8.32
CA ALA A 53 -18.86 -11.75 9.30
C ALA A 53 -19.36 -13.14 8.93
N GLU A 54 -20.64 -13.27 8.59
CA GLU A 54 -21.26 -14.53 8.15
C GLU A 54 -20.58 -15.09 6.89
N ARG A 55 -20.30 -14.22 5.90
CA ARG A 55 -19.68 -14.63 4.63
C ARG A 55 -18.23 -15.09 4.79
N HIS A 56 -17.48 -14.47 5.67
CA HIS A 56 -16.04 -14.66 5.80
C HIS A 56 -15.61 -15.37 7.08
N GLY A 57 -16.57 -15.82 7.90
CA GLY A 57 -16.29 -16.63 9.07
C GLY A 57 -15.74 -15.86 10.28
N ALA A 58 -16.00 -14.54 10.39
CA ALA A 58 -15.65 -13.82 11.61
C ALA A 58 -16.58 -14.26 12.78
N ALA A 59 -15.97 -14.55 13.93
CA ALA A 59 -16.70 -15.06 15.10
C ALA A 59 -17.54 -13.96 15.79
N VAL A 60 -17.07 -12.70 15.72
CA VAL A 60 -17.65 -11.56 16.43
C VAL A 60 -17.92 -10.39 15.50
N THR A 61 -19.06 -9.72 15.71
CA THR A 61 -19.35 -8.42 15.11
C THR A 61 -19.47 -7.38 16.21
N HIS A 62 -18.65 -6.34 16.15
CA HIS A 62 -18.71 -5.24 17.12
C HIS A 62 -19.55 -4.07 16.57
N PRO A 63 -20.35 -3.40 17.41
CA PRO A 63 -21.24 -2.30 16.97
C PRO A 63 -20.46 -1.03 16.62
N THR A 64 -19.26 -0.85 17.14
CA THR A 64 -18.42 0.33 16.90
C THR A 64 -16.96 -0.09 16.71
N PHE A 65 -16.17 0.79 16.10
CA PHE A 65 -14.73 0.58 15.97
C PHE A 65 -14.05 0.53 17.35
N ASP A 66 -14.48 1.39 18.30
CA ASP A 66 -13.97 1.39 19.67
C ASP A 66 -14.22 0.06 20.37
N ALA A 67 -15.41 -0.49 20.25
CA ALA A 67 -15.74 -1.78 20.85
C ALA A 67 -14.85 -2.93 20.33
N LEU A 68 -14.42 -2.85 19.05
CA LEU A 68 -13.45 -3.80 18.52
C LEU A 68 -12.05 -3.56 19.11
N LEU A 69 -11.63 -2.31 19.24
CA LEU A 69 -10.32 -1.98 19.84
C LEU A 69 -10.25 -2.36 21.32
N ASP A 70 -11.35 -2.26 22.05
CA ASP A 70 -11.47 -2.63 23.47
C ASP A 70 -11.51 -4.14 23.69
N ASP A 71 -11.71 -4.95 22.64
CA ASP A 71 -11.74 -6.40 22.75
C ASP A 71 -10.33 -6.96 23.01
N PRO A 72 -10.08 -7.56 24.21
CA PRO A 72 -8.76 -8.08 24.57
C PRO A 72 -8.35 -9.33 23.78
N SER A 73 -9.28 -9.96 23.07
CA SER A 73 -8.99 -11.14 22.25
C SER A 73 -8.32 -10.79 20.93
N ILE A 74 -8.44 -9.54 20.44
CA ILE A 74 -7.87 -9.08 19.19
C ILE A 74 -6.37 -8.77 19.37
N ASP A 75 -5.54 -9.32 18.48
CA ASP A 75 -4.10 -9.08 18.43
C ASP A 75 -3.72 -8.06 17.35
N VAL A 76 -4.37 -8.15 16.17
CA VAL A 76 -4.06 -7.36 14.98
C VAL A 76 -5.32 -6.70 14.45
N VAL A 77 -5.22 -5.45 14.06
CA VAL A 77 -6.32 -4.70 13.43
C VAL A 77 -5.95 -4.36 12.00
N TYR A 78 -6.82 -4.72 11.07
CA TYR A 78 -6.77 -4.24 9.69
C TYR A 78 -7.66 -3.01 9.55
N VAL A 79 -7.05 -1.88 9.21
CA VAL A 79 -7.74 -0.60 9.01
C VAL A 79 -8.06 -0.43 7.54
N ALA A 80 -9.33 -0.67 7.15
CA ALA A 80 -9.85 -0.60 5.77
C ALA A 80 -10.86 0.55 5.63
N LEU A 81 -10.47 1.72 6.10
CA LEU A 81 -11.28 2.94 6.13
C LEU A 81 -10.92 3.85 4.94
N PRO A 82 -11.64 4.96 4.71
CA PRO A 82 -11.18 6.02 3.81
C PRO A 82 -9.85 6.65 4.26
N ASN A 83 -9.06 7.12 3.30
CA ASN A 83 -7.68 7.61 3.50
C ASN A 83 -7.53 8.60 4.66
N GLY A 84 -8.43 9.59 4.78
CA GLY A 84 -8.39 10.61 5.84
C GLY A 84 -8.62 10.07 7.27
N LEU A 85 -8.99 8.79 7.41
CA LEU A 85 -9.20 8.14 8.71
C LEU A 85 -8.07 7.18 9.10
N HIS A 86 -7.13 6.92 8.19
CA HIS A 86 -6.08 5.91 8.40
C HIS A 86 -5.20 6.23 9.60
N ALA A 87 -4.67 7.44 9.67
CA ALA A 87 -3.76 7.83 10.74
C ALA A 87 -4.43 7.81 12.12
N GLU A 88 -5.63 8.39 12.24
CA GLU A 88 -6.38 8.39 13.50
C GLU A 88 -6.61 6.97 14.02
N TRP A 89 -7.20 6.11 13.18
CA TRP A 89 -7.58 4.77 13.63
C TRP A 89 -6.39 3.83 13.80
N THR A 90 -5.29 4.06 13.08
CA THR A 90 -4.03 3.37 13.31
C THR A 90 -3.46 3.72 14.69
N ILE A 91 -3.38 5.01 15.05
CA ILE A 91 -2.89 5.46 16.35
C ILE A 91 -3.77 4.92 17.47
N ARG A 92 -5.10 5.01 17.34
CA ARG A 92 -6.05 4.48 18.33
C ARG A 92 -5.91 2.97 18.52
N ALA A 93 -5.74 2.20 17.44
CA ALA A 93 -5.53 0.75 17.52
C ALA A 93 -4.21 0.41 18.23
N VAL A 94 -3.13 1.11 17.91
CA VAL A 94 -1.83 0.96 18.55
C VAL A 94 -1.91 1.32 20.04
N ASP A 95 -2.60 2.40 20.40
CA ASP A 95 -2.79 2.83 21.80
C ASP A 95 -3.67 1.84 22.58
N ALA A 96 -4.59 1.14 21.92
CA ALA A 96 -5.33 0.01 22.47
C ALA A 96 -4.51 -1.30 22.56
N GLY A 97 -3.20 -1.24 22.23
CA GLY A 97 -2.28 -2.36 22.35
C GLY A 97 -2.36 -3.36 21.19
N LYS A 98 -2.91 -2.98 20.04
CA LYS A 98 -3.03 -3.84 18.86
C LYS A 98 -1.86 -3.59 17.90
N HIS A 99 -1.44 -4.62 17.15
CA HIS A 99 -0.66 -4.45 15.94
C HIS A 99 -1.58 -4.01 14.80
N VAL A 100 -1.05 -3.33 13.78
CA VAL A 100 -1.87 -2.73 12.73
C VAL A 100 -1.34 -3.03 11.34
N LEU A 101 -2.23 -3.46 10.47
CA LEU A 101 -2.11 -3.38 9.01
C LEU A 101 -3.09 -2.32 8.53
N CYS A 102 -2.60 -1.21 7.99
CA CYS A 102 -3.47 -0.11 7.55
C CYS A 102 -3.41 0.05 6.03
N GLU A 103 -4.57 0.19 5.39
CA GLU A 103 -4.64 0.47 3.95
C GLU A 103 -3.80 1.68 3.55
N LYS A 104 -3.33 1.60 2.32
CA LYS A 104 -2.60 2.69 1.66
C LYS A 104 -3.58 3.82 1.21
N PRO A 105 -3.14 5.06 1.17
CA PRO A 105 -1.89 5.57 1.75
C PRO A 105 -1.97 5.56 3.27
N PHE A 106 -0.85 5.27 3.94
CA PHE A 106 -0.82 5.12 5.40
C PHE A 106 -1.27 6.37 6.16
N ALA A 107 -0.99 7.54 5.59
CA ALA A 107 -1.34 8.86 6.10
C ALA A 107 -1.47 9.83 4.92
N LEU A 108 -1.96 11.04 5.18
CA LEU A 108 -2.04 12.13 4.19
C LEU A 108 -1.00 13.23 4.43
N THR A 109 -0.34 13.20 5.58
CA THR A 109 0.69 14.17 5.93
C THR A 109 1.90 13.49 6.59
N VAL A 110 3.07 14.16 6.49
CA VAL A 110 4.28 13.70 7.16
C VAL A 110 4.12 13.71 8.68
N ALA A 111 3.40 14.67 9.23
CA ALA A 111 3.14 14.74 10.66
C ALA A 111 2.30 13.55 11.17
N GLU A 112 1.33 13.09 10.39
CA GLU A 112 0.53 11.92 10.73
C GLU A 112 1.35 10.64 10.75
N ILE A 113 2.19 10.40 9.72
CA ILE A 113 3.04 9.20 9.70
C ILE A 113 4.09 9.22 10.81
N ASP A 114 4.63 10.39 11.16
CA ASP A 114 5.54 10.55 12.30
C ASP A 114 4.80 10.24 13.62
N ALA A 115 3.54 10.68 13.77
CA ALA A 115 2.73 10.37 14.94
C ALA A 115 2.40 8.87 15.05
N ILE A 116 2.14 8.19 13.93
CA ILE A 116 1.98 6.72 13.90
C ILE A 116 3.25 6.04 14.41
N GLY A 117 4.43 6.48 13.93
CA GLY A 117 5.71 5.93 14.37
C GLY A 117 5.93 6.08 15.87
N VAL A 118 5.71 7.28 16.41
CA VAL A 118 5.81 7.56 17.85
C VAL A 118 4.85 6.70 18.67
N ALA A 119 3.60 6.53 18.19
CA ALA A 119 2.62 5.69 18.89
C ALA A 119 3.03 4.21 18.88
N ALA A 120 3.52 3.70 17.74
CA ALA A 120 4.00 2.33 17.59
C ALA A 120 5.16 2.03 18.53
N ASP A 121 6.17 2.90 18.55
CA ASP A 121 7.34 2.77 19.42
C ASP A 121 6.97 2.83 20.93
N ARG A 122 6.13 3.80 21.30
CA ARG A 122 5.67 3.99 22.69
C ARG A 122 4.95 2.76 23.23
N ASN A 123 4.16 2.09 22.40
CA ASN A 123 3.34 0.95 22.80
C ASN A 123 4.02 -0.41 22.51
N GLY A 124 5.20 -0.42 21.89
CA GLY A 124 5.87 -1.64 21.46
C GLY A 124 5.00 -2.47 20.53
N ARG A 125 4.32 -1.81 19.59
CA ARG A 125 3.46 -2.43 18.58
C ARG A 125 3.99 -2.18 17.18
N ILE A 126 3.66 -3.07 16.25
CA ILE A 126 4.01 -2.96 14.85
C ILE A 126 2.81 -2.37 14.12
N ALA A 127 3.04 -1.28 13.39
CA ALA A 127 2.08 -0.68 12.48
C ALA A 127 2.74 -0.58 11.10
N VAL A 128 2.09 -1.14 10.09
CA VAL A 128 2.59 -1.19 8.71
C VAL A 128 1.53 -0.75 7.72
N GLU A 129 2.00 -0.16 6.63
CA GLU A 129 1.17 0.18 5.47
C GLU A 129 0.86 -1.08 4.65
N ALA A 130 -0.40 -1.28 4.32
CA ALA A 130 -0.86 -2.37 3.47
C ALA A 130 -0.53 -2.07 1.99
N PHE A 131 0.69 -2.38 1.61
CA PHE A 131 1.19 -2.18 0.26
C PHE A 131 1.53 -3.52 -0.38
N MET A 132 0.48 -4.31 -0.63
CA MET A 132 0.54 -5.73 -0.96
C MET A 132 1.46 -6.06 -2.14
N TYR A 133 1.56 -5.19 -3.18
CA TYR A 133 2.38 -5.46 -4.35
C TYR A 133 3.88 -5.60 -4.01
N LEU A 134 4.34 -4.97 -2.92
CA LEU A 134 5.72 -5.05 -2.43
C LEU A 134 6.09 -6.46 -1.92
N HIS A 135 5.08 -7.29 -1.66
CA HIS A 135 5.24 -8.67 -1.20
C HIS A 135 5.14 -9.68 -2.36
N HIS A 136 4.72 -9.25 -3.56
CA HIS A 136 4.58 -10.14 -4.71
C HIS A 136 5.94 -10.57 -5.27
N PRO A 137 6.13 -11.85 -5.63
CA PRO A 137 7.39 -12.35 -6.23
C PRO A 137 7.86 -11.55 -7.45
N GLN A 138 6.95 -11.02 -8.28
CA GLN A 138 7.30 -10.17 -9.42
C GLN A 138 8.06 -8.91 -8.98
N THR A 139 7.55 -8.21 -7.98
CA THR A 139 8.21 -7.00 -7.45
C THR A 139 9.56 -7.35 -6.83
N LEU A 140 9.62 -8.43 -6.06
CA LEU A 140 10.87 -8.88 -5.44
C LEU A 140 11.91 -9.22 -6.50
N ARG A 141 11.52 -9.96 -7.54
CA ARG A 141 12.41 -10.32 -8.63
C ARG A 141 12.87 -9.10 -9.44
N ALA A 142 11.99 -8.14 -9.68
CA ALA A 142 12.34 -6.87 -10.35
C ALA A 142 13.41 -6.10 -9.55
N ILE A 143 13.24 -6.00 -8.23
CA ILE A 143 14.21 -5.35 -7.34
C ILE A 143 15.56 -6.08 -7.37
N ASP A 144 15.57 -7.41 -7.34
CA ASP A 144 16.80 -8.21 -7.39
C ASP A 144 17.54 -8.00 -8.71
N LEU A 145 16.82 -7.93 -9.84
CA LEU A 145 17.41 -7.64 -11.16
C LEU A 145 18.05 -6.24 -11.19
N VAL A 146 17.37 -5.24 -10.64
CA VAL A 146 17.95 -3.89 -10.55
C VAL A 146 19.20 -3.88 -9.67
N ARG A 147 19.11 -4.46 -8.46
CA ARG A 147 20.21 -4.47 -7.47
C ARG A 147 21.42 -5.29 -7.92
N SER A 148 21.20 -6.37 -8.67
CA SER A 148 22.29 -7.19 -9.23
C SER A 148 23.02 -6.51 -10.40
N GLY A 149 22.55 -5.33 -10.84
CA GLY A 149 23.11 -4.63 -11.99
C GLY A 149 22.71 -5.22 -13.34
N ALA A 150 21.67 -6.08 -13.40
CA ALA A 150 21.22 -6.69 -14.65
C ALA A 150 20.77 -5.68 -15.72
N LEU A 151 20.46 -4.44 -15.33
CA LEU A 151 20.10 -3.36 -16.23
C LEU A 151 21.27 -2.39 -16.53
N GLY A 152 22.44 -2.62 -15.93
CA GLY A 152 23.49 -1.60 -15.82
C GLY A 152 23.05 -0.47 -14.87
N LYS A 153 23.49 0.76 -15.11
CA LYS A 153 23.07 1.92 -14.33
C LYS A 153 21.65 2.35 -14.72
N VAL A 154 20.70 2.31 -13.77
CA VAL A 154 19.33 2.84 -14.01
C VAL A 154 19.41 4.32 -14.34
N GLN A 155 18.67 4.75 -15.35
CA GLN A 155 18.62 6.13 -15.85
C GLN A 155 17.22 6.73 -15.81
N LEU A 156 16.19 5.93 -16.17
CA LEU A 156 14.81 6.39 -16.25
C LEU A 156 13.86 5.33 -15.68
N ILE A 157 12.84 5.79 -14.96
CA ILE A 157 11.74 4.95 -14.49
C ILE A 157 10.44 5.55 -14.99
N SER A 158 9.53 4.74 -15.53
CA SER A 158 8.20 5.19 -15.92
C SER A 158 7.12 4.28 -15.34
N GLY A 159 6.04 4.88 -14.83
CA GLY A 159 4.93 4.15 -14.24
C GLY A 159 3.57 4.70 -14.63
N ALA A 160 2.56 3.83 -14.67
CA ALA A 160 1.19 4.22 -14.92
C ALA A 160 0.24 3.39 -14.09
N PHE A 161 -0.79 4.05 -13.50
CA PHE A 161 -1.92 3.36 -12.95
C PHE A 161 -3.19 4.18 -13.11
N SER A 162 -4.13 3.69 -13.91
CA SER A 162 -5.43 4.33 -14.12
C SER A 162 -6.54 3.29 -14.24
N PHE A 163 -7.75 3.73 -13.93
CA PHE A 163 -8.99 2.99 -14.17
C PHE A 163 -10.17 3.95 -14.26
N LEU A 164 -11.29 3.50 -14.82
CA LEU A 164 -12.49 4.32 -14.93
C LEU A 164 -13.30 4.28 -13.65
N LEU A 165 -13.36 5.42 -12.93
CA LEU A 165 -14.18 5.58 -11.73
C LEU A 165 -15.47 6.32 -12.04
N SER A 166 -16.55 5.57 -12.23
CA SER A 166 -17.84 6.09 -12.69
C SER A 166 -18.88 6.32 -11.57
N HIS A 167 -18.60 5.90 -10.33
CA HIS A 167 -19.58 5.99 -9.25
C HIS A 167 -19.50 7.35 -8.52
N PRO A 168 -20.54 8.21 -8.56
CA PRO A 168 -20.48 9.58 -8.03
C PRO A 168 -20.32 9.68 -6.49
N GLY A 169 -20.66 8.63 -5.76
CA GLY A 169 -20.55 8.56 -4.28
C GLY A 169 -19.36 7.75 -3.79
N ASP A 170 -18.34 7.55 -4.63
CA ASP A 170 -17.15 6.80 -4.22
C ASP A 170 -16.29 7.64 -3.27
N PRO A 171 -15.83 7.09 -2.13
CA PRO A 171 -14.99 7.81 -1.18
C PRO A 171 -13.67 8.32 -1.79
N ARG A 172 -13.18 7.71 -2.89
CA ARG A 172 -11.95 8.12 -3.58
C ARG A 172 -12.08 9.46 -4.32
N ILE A 173 -13.30 10.00 -4.43
CA ILE A 173 -13.56 11.34 -4.98
C ILE A 173 -14.26 12.25 -3.97
N ASP A 174 -14.21 11.91 -2.69
CA ASP A 174 -14.70 12.75 -1.61
C ASP A 174 -13.55 13.54 -0.99
N PRO A 175 -13.46 14.88 -1.19
CA PRO A 175 -12.34 15.70 -0.73
C PRO A 175 -12.12 15.63 0.78
N ASP A 176 -13.20 15.42 1.57
CA ASP A 176 -13.11 15.34 3.04
C ASP A 176 -12.50 14.01 3.52
N LEU A 177 -12.32 13.05 2.61
CA LEU A 177 -11.82 11.71 2.91
C LEU A 177 -10.41 11.44 2.35
N GLY A 178 -9.69 12.46 1.88
CA GLY A 178 -8.34 12.30 1.32
C GLY A 178 -8.39 11.70 -0.09
N ALA A 179 -9.25 12.27 -0.94
CA ALA A 179 -9.52 11.83 -2.30
C ALA A 179 -8.41 12.20 -3.29
N GLY A 180 -8.48 11.59 -4.47
CA GLY A 180 -7.66 11.90 -5.62
C GLY A 180 -6.92 10.71 -6.20
N SER A 181 -6.66 10.77 -7.50
CA SER A 181 -5.96 9.69 -8.19
C SER A 181 -4.50 9.55 -7.76
N LEU A 182 -3.86 10.65 -7.37
CA LEU A 182 -2.50 10.64 -6.82
C LEU A 182 -2.44 9.76 -5.55
N TRP A 183 -3.37 9.98 -4.61
CA TRP A 183 -3.40 9.27 -3.34
C TRP A 183 -3.84 7.81 -3.47
N ASP A 184 -4.83 7.54 -4.34
CA ASP A 184 -5.37 6.18 -4.48
C ASP A 184 -4.47 5.27 -5.32
N VAL A 185 -4.04 5.72 -6.49
CA VAL A 185 -3.27 4.88 -7.43
C VAL A 185 -1.92 5.46 -7.83
N GLY A 186 -1.70 6.77 -7.73
CA GLY A 186 -0.39 7.40 -7.97
C GLY A 186 0.66 6.99 -6.91
N CYS A 187 0.23 6.62 -5.70
CA CYS A 187 1.10 6.12 -4.65
C CYS A 187 1.89 4.86 -5.08
N TYR A 188 1.35 4.03 -5.96
CA TYR A 188 2.02 2.83 -6.49
C TYR A 188 3.25 3.16 -7.35
N PRO A 189 3.13 3.88 -8.48
CA PRO A 189 4.32 4.22 -9.28
C PRO A 189 5.30 5.13 -8.53
N VAL A 190 4.85 5.97 -7.60
CA VAL A 190 5.74 6.77 -6.75
C VAL A 190 6.58 5.87 -5.84
N SER A 191 5.95 4.94 -5.11
CA SER A 191 6.68 4.01 -4.24
C SER A 191 7.59 3.07 -5.02
N ALA A 192 7.16 2.59 -6.20
CA ALA A 192 7.96 1.75 -7.09
C ALA A 192 9.19 2.50 -7.63
N SER A 193 9.05 3.76 -8.02
CA SER A 193 10.16 4.59 -8.49
C SER A 193 11.22 4.78 -7.41
N ARG A 194 10.83 5.11 -6.18
CA ARG A 194 11.73 5.23 -5.02
C ARG A 194 12.44 3.90 -4.71
N LEU A 195 11.70 2.79 -4.77
CA LEU A 195 12.23 1.46 -4.51
C LEU A 195 13.27 1.02 -5.55
N ILE A 196 13.02 1.31 -6.84
CA ILE A 196 13.95 1.02 -7.95
C ILE A 196 15.16 1.94 -7.90
N ALA A 197 14.96 3.25 -7.66
CA ALA A 197 16.07 4.19 -7.51
C ALA A 197 16.92 3.88 -6.27
N GLY A 198 16.32 3.30 -5.22
CA GLY A 198 17.00 2.99 -3.95
C GLY A 198 17.29 4.22 -3.09
N GLU A 199 16.66 5.35 -3.37
CA GLU A 199 16.87 6.63 -2.71
C GLU A 199 15.59 7.50 -2.75
N GLU A 200 15.59 8.60 -2.01
CA GLU A 200 14.49 9.57 -2.03
C GLU A 200 14.72 10.62 -3.13
N PRO A 201 13.65 11.12 -3.77
CA PRO A 201 13.78 12.19 -4.76
C PRO A 201 14.18 13.52 -4.08
N ASP A 202 15.06 14.28 -4.72
CA ASP A 202 15.48 15.62 -4.28
C ASP A 202 14.67 16.73 -4.96
N SER A 203 13.85 16.42 -5.95
CA SER A 203 13.01 17.38 -6.66
C SER A 203 11.83 16.69 -7.33
N VAL A 204 10.68 17.37 -7.33
CA VAL A 204 9.46 16.90 -7.99
C VAL A 204 8.85 18.00 -8.87
N ALA A 205 8.12 17.59 -9.92
CA ALA A 205 7.26 18.46 -10.71
C ALA A 205 5.96 17.71 -11.04
N ALA A 206 4.83 18.42 -11.10
CA ALA A 206 3.55 17.77 -11.37
C ALA A 206 2.54 18.69 -12.04
N PHE A 207 1.64 18.08 -12.80
CA PHE A 207 0.42 18.68 -13.33
C PHE A 207 -0.76 17.77 -13.07
N ALA A 208 -1.91 18.36 -12.75
CA ALA A 208 -3.12 17.61 -12.52
C ALA A 208 -4.34 18.29 -13.15
N ARG A 209 -5.30 17.47 -13.54
CA ARG A 209 -6.64 17.90 -13.88
C ARG A 209 -7.53 17.65 -12.68
N PHE A 210 -7.95 18.74 -12.05
CA PHE A 210 -8.86 18.71 -10.90
C PHE A 210 -10.33 18.78 -11.35
N ASP A 211 -11.21 18.14 -10.59
CA ASP A 211 -12.67 18.36 -10.71
C ASP A 211 -13.13 19.63 -9.96
N ASP A 212 -14.42 19.92 -10.02
CA ASP A 212 -15.02 21.12 -9.38
C ASP A 212 -14.88 21.16 -7.85
N ARG A 213 -14.53 20.03 -7.23
CA ARG A 213 -14.29 19.89 -5.79
C ARG A 213 -12.79 19.86 -5.45
N SER A 214 -11.92 20.22 -6.41
CA SER A 214 -10.47 20.21 -6.26
C SER A 214 -9.86 18.82 -6.01
N VAL A 215 -10.53 17.75 -6.47
CA VAL A 215 -10.02 16.37 -6.46
C VAL A 215 -9.34 16.10 -7.80
N ASP A 216 -8.09 15.62 -7.79
CA ASP A 216 -7.39 15.26 -9.01
C ASP A 216 -7.99 14.00 -9.64
N ARG A 217 -8.36 14.14 -10.92
CA ARG A 217 -8.94 13.07 -11.75
C ARG A 217 -7.91 12.45 -12.67
N THR A 218 -6.89 13.22 -13.03
CA THR A 218 -5.75 12.80 -13.84
C THR A 218 -4.52 13.54 -13.31
N PHE A 219 -3.46 12.81 -13.05
CA PHE A 219 -2.24 13.33 -12.48
C PHE A 219 -1.02 12.86 -13.27
N VAL A 220 -0.06 13.75 -13.51
CA VAL A 220 1.24 13.45 -14.10
C VAL A 220 2.31 14.02 -13.20
N GLY A 221 3.23 13.18 -12.75
CA GLY A 221 4.33 13.55 -11.87
C GLY A 221 5.69 13.19 -12.44
N GLN A 222 6.70 13.94 -12.03
CA GLN A 222 8.10 13.72 -12.35
C GLN A 222 8.92 13.79 -11.07
N LEU A 223 9.92 12.92 -10.96
CA LEU A 223 10.85 12.84 -9.83
C LEU A 223 12.28 12.91 -10.37
N ARG A 224 13.13 13.64 -9.68
CA ARG A 224 14.58 13.59 -9.87
C ARG A 224 15.21 13.05 -8.61
N PHE A 225 16.17 12.16 -8.77
CA PHE A 225 16.90 11.54 -7.68
C PHE A 225 18.36 12.03 -7.61
N PRO A 226 19.00 12.06 -6.43
CA PRO A 226 20.38 12.52 -6.26
C PRO A 226 21.41 11.80 -7.14
N SER A 227 21.20 10.52 -7.46
CA SER A 227 22.04 9.73 -8.38
C SER A 227 21.98 10.19 -9.82
N GLY A 228 21.02 11.07 -10.17
CA GLY A 228 20.70 11.52 -11.52
C GLY A 228 19.64 10.66 -12.21
N VAL A 229 19.08 9.64 -11.57
CA VAL A 229 17.91 8.91 -12.07
C VAL A 229 16.74 9.87 -12.18
N LEU A 230 15.98 9.76 -13.26
CA LEU A 230 14.72 10.46 -13.46
C LEU A 230 13.57 9.46 -13.43
N ALA A 231 12.42 9.89 -12.90
CA ALA A 231 11.20 9.12 -13.03
C ALA A 231 10.03 10.01 -13.45
N HIS A 232 9.07 9.40 -14.14
CA HIS A 232 7.77 10.02 -14.40
C HIS A 232 6.66 9.00 -14.25
N PHE A 233 5.48 9.48 -13.89
CA PHE A 233 4.32 8.62 -13.76
C PHE A 233 3.03 9.35 -14.12
N GLU A 234 2.01 8.56 -14.38
CA GLU A 234 0.63 9.03 -14.51
C GLU A 234 -0.31 8.20 -13.64
N SER A 235 -1.32 8.87 -13.08
CA SER A 235 -2.44 8.23 -12.41
C SER A 235 -3.76 8.85 -12.84
N GLY A 236 -4.87 8.08 -12.76
CA GLY A 236 -6.15 8.65 -13.20
C GLY A 236 -7.36 7.79 -12.91
N PHE A 237 -8.51 8.50 -12.83
CA PHE A 237 -9.85 7.94 -12.65
C PHE A 237 -10.73 8.08 -13.90
N ASP A 238 -10.21 8.69 -14.98
CA ASP A 238 -10.98 9.01 -16.20
C ASP A 238 -10.38 8.36 -17.44
N ALA A 239 -9.56 7.32 -17.26
CA ALA A 239 -8.96 6.53 -18.30
C ALA A 239 -9.29 5.04 -18.11
N PRO A 240 -9.23 4.20 -19.17
CA PRO A 240 -9.34 2.75 -19.02
C PRO A 240 -8.30 2.17 -18.06
N ASP A 241 -8.52 0.92 -17.66
CA ASP A 241 -7.56 0.16 -16.84
C ASP A 241 -6.20 0.11 -17.54
N ARG A 242 -5.20 0.60 -16.81
CA ARG A 242 -3.81 0.63 -17.28
C ARG A 242 -2.88 0.54 -16.11
N GLU A 243 -2.04 -0.47 -16.12
CA GLU A 243 -0.93 -0.64 -15.19
C GLU A 243 0.35 -0.88 -15.97
N ARG A 244 1.41 -0.18 -15.62
CA ARG A 244 2.73 -0.38 -16.23
C ARG A 244 3.82 0.13 -15.29
N LEU A 245 4.93 -0.56 -15.28
CA LEU A 245 6.18 -0.11 -14.68
C LEU A 245 7.33 -0.49 -15.61
N GLU A 246 8.22 0.47 -15.90
CA GLU A 246 9.39 0.28 -16.72
C GLU A 246 10.62 0.91 -16.05
N ALA A 247 11.71 0.19 -16.03
CA ALA A 247 13.00 0.68 -15.59
C ALA A 247 14.02 0.57 -16.71
N VAL A 248 14.55 1.70 -17.16
CA VAL A 248 15.52 1.79 -18.26
C VAL A 248 16.91 1.98 -17.67
N GLY A 249 17.79 1.03 -17.91
CA GLY A 249 19.18 1.10 -17.54
C GLY A 249 20.10 1.36 -18.74
N SER A 250 21.41 1.44 -18.49
CA SER A 250 22.43 1.65 -19.53
C SER A 250 22.65 0.42 -20.42
N GLU A 251 22.21 -0.77 -19.99
CA GLU A 251 22.44 -2.04 -20.68
C GLU A 251 21.17 -2.80 -21.04
N ALA A 252 20.09 -2.58 -20.30
CA ALA A 252 18.81 -3.24 -20.56
C ALA A 252 17.63 -2.42 -20.03
N THR A 253 16.43 -2.74 -20.53
CA THR A 253 15.16 -2.22 -20.03
C THR A 253 14.33 -3.36 -19.46
N LEU A 254 13.85 -3.17 -18.24
CA LEU A 254 12.90 -4.06 -17.56
C LEU A 254 11.50 -3.48 -17.70
N VAL A 255 10.53 -4.29 -18.12
CA VAL A 255 9.11 -3.91 -18.21
C VAL A 255 8.28 -4.91 -17.44
N LEU A 256 7.41 -4.38 -16.58
CA LEU A 256 6.39 -5.14 -15.85
C LEU A 256 5.02 -4.72 -16.37
N ASP A 257 4.27 -5.69 -16.87
CA ASP A 257 2.84 -5.54 -17.16
C ASP A 257 2.06 -5.99 -15.89
N HIS A 258 1.05 -5.22 -15.49
CA HIS A 258 0.30 -5.45 -14.25
C HIS A 258 1.18 -5.52 -12.98
N PRO A 259 2.05 -4.51 -12.73
CA PRO A 259 3.00 -4.54 -11.63
C PRO A 259 2.35 -4.40 -10.24
N PHE A 260 1.14 -3.85 -10.16
CA PHE A 260 0.53 -3.42 -8.90
C PHE A 260 -0.60 -4.32 -8.42
N LEU A 261 -1.37 -4.90 -9.35
CA LEU A 261 -2.50 -5.78 -9.04
C LEU A 261 -2.41 -7.13 -9.77
N PRO A 262 -1.32 -7.90 -9.60
CA PRO A 262 -1.25 -9.23 -10.21
C PRO A 262 -2.40 -10.09 -9.66
N ALA A 263 -3.18 -10.70 -10.57
CA ALA A 263 -4.36 -11.46 -10.20
C ALA A 263 -3.97 -12.80 -9.56
N PRO A 264 -4.37 -13.09 -8.31
CA PRO A 264 -3.95 -14.31 -7.63
C PRO A 264 -4.49 -15.60 -8.28
N ASP A 265 -5.59 -15.50 -9.01
CA ASP A 265 -6.23 -16.61 -9.71
C ASP A 265 -6.10 -16.45 -11.26
N GLY A 266 -5.27 -15.51 -11.73
CA GLY A 266 -5.01 -15.22 -13.14
C GLY A 266 -3.83 -16.02 -13.71
N PRO A 267 -3.35 -15.67 -14.90
CA PRO A 267 -2.10 -16.20 -15.43
C PRO A 267 -0.93 -15.76 -14.52
N PRO A 268 0.19 -16.53 -14.50
CA PRO A 268 1.40 -16.11 -13.80
C PRO A 268 1.82 -14.70 -14.20
N ALA A 269 2.25 -13.92 -13.23
CA ALA A 269 2.82 -12.61 -13.52
C ALA A 269 4.12 -12.77 -14.31
N SER A 270 4.35 -11.86 -15.25
CA SER A 270 5.57 -11.88 -16.07
C SER A 270 6.20 -10.50 -16.16
N MET A 271 7.48 -10.48 -16.47
CA MET A 271 8.22 -9.28 -16.83
C MET A 271 9.11 -9.56 -18.03
N THR A 272 9.48 -8.52 -18.76
CA THR A 272 10.37 -8.65 -19.89
C THR A 272 11.64 -7.84 -19.68
N ILE A 273 12.78 -8.43 -20.05
CA ILE A 273 14.05 -7.72 -20.17
C ILE A 273 14.35 -7.56 -21.65
N ARG A 274 14.64 -6.33 -22.06
CA ARG A 274 15.01 -5.97 -23.45
C ARG A 274 16.48 -5.54 -23.46
N ARG A 275 17.31 -6.22 -24.23
CA ARG A 275 18.74 -5.95 -24.38
C ARG A 275 19.16 -6.20 -25.83
N ASP A 276 19.83 -5.23 -26.46
CA ASP A 276 20.39 -5.34 -27.81
C ASP A 276 19.40 -5.86 -28.88
N GLY A 277 18.12 -5.49 -28.74
CA GLY A 277 17.05 -5.93 -29.63
C GLY A 277 16.44 -7.31 -29.29
N GLU A 278 17.01 -8.03 -28.37
CA GLU A 278 16.45 -9.27 -27.84
C GLU A 278 15.47 -9.00 -26.70
N ILE A 279 14.48 -9.88 -26.56
CA ILE A 279 13.46 -9.83 -25.50
C ILE A 279 13.47 -11.18 -24.78
N GLU A 280 13.77 -11.13 -23.50
CA GLU A 280 13.64 -12.25 -22.57
C GLU A 280 12.40 -12.05 -21.72
N THR A 281 11.53 -13.06 -21.67
CA THR A 281 10.37 -13.08 -20.75
C THR A 281 10.71 -13.91 -19.52
N ILE A 282 10.53 -13.31 -18.36
CA ILE A 282 10.70 -13.96 -17.05
C ILE A 282 9.32 -14.20 -16.47
N GLU A 283 8.90 -15.45 -16.42
CA GLU A 283 7.72 -15.86 -15.68
C GLU A 283 8.01 -15.90 -14.17
N VAL A 284 7.02 -15.52 -13.38
CA VAL A 284 7.13 -15.46 -11.94
C VAL A 284 6.08 -16.38 -11.32
N GLU A 285 6.45 -17.01 -10.23
CA GLU A 285 5.54 -17.88 -9.49
C GLU A 285 4.24 -17.14 -9.11
N GLN A 286 3.12 -17.83 -9.29
CA GLN A 286 1.81 -17.34 -8.89
C GLN A 286 1.74 -17.15 -7.38
N ALA A 287 1.33 -15.99 -6.93
CA ALA A 287 1.20 -15.68 -5.52
C ALA A 287 0.02 -14.76 -5.23
N ASP A 288 -0.55 -14.90 -4.05
CA ASP A 288 -1.50 -13.93 -3.50
C ASP A 288 -0.74 -12.89 -2.68
N SER A 289 -0.63 -11.67 -3.23
CA SER A 289 0.06 -10.54 -2.59
C SER A 289 -0.49 -10.20 -1.22
N TYR A 290 -1.81 -10.32 -1.03
CA TYR A 290 -2.45 -10.05 0.26
C TYR A 290 -2.14 -11.12 1.29
N ARG A 291 -2.02 -12.38 0.86
CA ARG A 291 -1.56 -13.46 1.72
C ARG A 291 -0.11 -13.25 2.14
N ALA A 292 0.76 -12.90 1.19
CA ALA A 292 2.17 -12.64 1.47
C ALA A 292 2.37 -11.44 2.42
N GLU A 293 1.55 -10.40 2.28
CA GLU A 293 1.53 -9.23 3.18
C GLU A 293 1.09 -9.59 4.60
N VAL A 294 0.02 -10.36 4.75
CA VAL A 294 -0.46 -10.88 6.04
C VAL A 294 0.61 -11.74 6.70
N ASP A 295 1.23 -12.64 5.95
CA ASP A 295 2.28 -13.55 6.46
C ASP A 295 3.53 -12.77 6.90
N ASP A 296 3.92 -11.69 6.19
CA ASP A 296 5.03 -10.81 6.57
C ASP A 296 4.77 -10.12 7.93
N LEU A 297 3.59 -9.52 8.11
CA LEU A 297 3.24 -8.91 9.40
C LEU A 297 3.17 -9.94 10.53
N GLN A 298 2.63 -11.12 10.27
CA GLN A 298 2.59 -12.22 11.25
C GLN A 298 4.00 -12.67 11.64
N ALA A 299 4.92 -12.77 10.67
CA ALA A 299 6.32 -13.08 10.94
C ALA A 299 6.98 -11.98 11.79
N ALA A 300 6.69 -10.71 11.50
CA ALA A 300 7.21 -9.61 12.31
C ALA A 300 6.71 -9.68 13.77
N ILE A 301 5.43 -10.02 13.98
CA ILE A 301 4.83 -10.11 15.33
C ILE A 301 5.32 -11.34 16.10
N ILE A 302 5.38 -12.50 15.45
CA ILE A 302 5.61 -13.79 16.11
C ILE A 302 7.11 -14.12 16.19
N ASP A 303 7.84 -13.87 15.10
CA ASP A 303 9.25 -14.26 14.96
C ASP A 303 10.22 -13.08 15.21
N GLY A 304 9.70 -11.85 15.32
CA GLY A 304 10.52 -10.66 15.52
C GLY A 304 11.31 -10.24 14.27
N THR A 305 10.88 -10.64 13.07
CA THR A 305 11.49 -10.21 11.83
C THR A 305 11.16 -8.75 11.54
N ALA A 306 12.00 -8.03 10.82
CA ALA A 306 11.65 -6.69 10.36
C ALA A 306 10.55 -6.78 9.27
N PRO A 307 9.44 -6.02 9.38
CA PRO A 307 8.44 -6.00 8.33
C PRO A 307 9.02 -5.38 7.04
N ARG A 308 8.59 -5.89 5.90
CA ARG A 308 9.05 -5.42 4.58
C ARG A 308 8.72 -3.97 4.33
N VAL A 309 7.51 -3.55 4.68
CA VAL A 309 7.08 -2.15 4.58
C VAL A 309 7.31 -1.48 5.93
N SER A 310 8.38 -0.70 6.01
CA SER A 310 8.73 0.01 7.25
C SER A 310 8.11 1.41 7.31
N ILE A 311 7.94 1.96 8.51
CA ILE A 311 7.50 3.36 8.70
C ILE A 311 8.41 4.35 7.96
N PRO A 312 9.76 4.25 7.99
CA PRO A 312 10.60 5.11 7.18
C PRO A 312 10.33 5.03 5.67
N PHE A 313 10.05 3.85 5.12
CA PHE A 313 9.69 3.69 3.72
C PHE A 313 8.36 4.40 3.39
N SER A 314 7.32 4.16 4.20
CA SER A 314 6.01 4.84 4.04
C SER A 314 6.13 6.35 4.21
N ARG A 315 6.96 6.81 5.16
CA ARG A 315 7.23 8.25 5.38
C ARG A 315 7.79 8.91 4.12
N GLY A 316 8.77 8.29 3.46
CA GLY A 316 9.30 8.81 2.20
C GLY A 316 8.24 8.82 1.09
N SER A 317 7.37 7.80 1.01
CA SER A 317 6.24 7.80 0.06
C SER A 317 5.29 8.96 0.33
N ILE A 318 4.87 9.15 1.57
CA ILE A 318 3.97 10.25 1.96
C ILE A 318 4.62 11.62 1.69
N ALA A 319 5.89 11.80 2.04
CA ALA A 319 6.59 13.07 1.77
C ALA A 319 6.63 13.39 0.26
N THR A 320 6.90 12.40 -0.57
CA THR A 320 6.90 12.55 -2.03
C THR A 320 5.50 12.88 -2.57
N LEU A 321 4.45 12.20 -2.10
CA LEU A 321 3.06 12.46 -2.50
C LEU A 321 2.60 13.87 -2.10
N VAL A 322 2.94 14.32 -0.88
CA VAL A 322 2.64 15.69 -0.42
C VAL A 322 3.34 16.72 -1.30
N ALA A 323 4.62 16.52 -1.62
CA ALA A 323 5.37 17.44 -2.48
C ALA A 323 4.78 17.49 -3.91
N LEU A 324 4.37 16.36 -4.46
CA LEU A 324 3.72 16.26 -5.78
C LEU A 324 2.35 16.96 -5.80
N ASP A 325 1.52 16.77 -4.78
CA ASP A 325 0.22 17.46 -4.67
C ASP A 325 0.41 18.97 -4.58
N GLN A 326 1.35 19.43 -3.77
CA GLN A 326 1.71 20.85 -3.66
C GLN A 326 2.23 21.42 -4.99
N ALA A 327 3.09 20.70 -5.71
CA ALA A 327 3.58 21.10 -7.02
C ALA A 327 2.44 21.27 -8.02
N ALA A 328 1.53 20.29 -8.10
CA ALA A 328 0.39 20.37 -9.02
C ALA A 328 -0.55 21.54 -8.71
N ARG A 329 -0.78 21.85 -7.42
CA ARG A 329 -1.63 22.97 -6.99
C ARG A 329 -0.97 24.33 -7.14
N SER A 330 0.35 24.42 -7.13
CA SER A 330 1.10 25.68 -7.26
C SER A 330 1.52 26.04 -8.69
N GLY A 331 1.09 25.27 -9.69
CA GLY A 331 1.35 25.56 -11.10
C GLY A 331 2.55 24.84 -11.70
N GLY A 332 3.01 23.75 -11.08
CA GLY A 332 3.82 22.73 -11.77
C GLY A 332 5.19 22.41 -11.21
N THR A 333 5.77 23.20 -10.30
CA THR A 333 7.09 22.87 -9.72
C THR A 333 7.13 23.12 -8.22
N ALA A 334 7.63 22.12 -7.48
CA ALA A 334 8.09 22.31 -6.10
C ALA A 334 9.55 21.88 -6.03
N VAL A 335 10.35 22.69 -5.33
CA VAL A 335 11.74 22.33 -4.99
C VAL A 335 11.67 21.72 -3.59
N GLY A 336 12.17 20.50 -3.45
CA GLY A 336 12.26 19.80 -2.17
C GLY A 336 13.31 20.38 -1.25
#